data_c0b30313cf2d1ad75b6ddcd0ab99f5fc
#
_entry.id   c0b30313cf2d1ad75b6ddcd0ab99f5fc
#
_cell.length_a   1.000
_cell.length_b   1.000
_cell.length_c   1.000
_cell.angle_alpha   90.00
_cell.angle_beta   90.00
_cell.angle_gamma   90.00
#
_symmetry.space_group_name_H-M   'P 1'
#
loop_
_entity.id
_entity.type
_entity.pdbx_description
1 polymer ?
#
loop_
_entity_poly.entity_id
_entity_poly.type
_entity_poly.pdbx_seq_one_letter_code
_entity_poly.pdbx_strand_id
1 'polypeptide(L)'
;MDSEVARCPSCGQANNVPPLESGKKAKCGKCGSDLAAGAHDGYPVELSDADFATSIGQGKYVVDFWAAWCGPCRMIAPVIEQLARERQDVRFAKLNVDQNRATAAQFRVQGIPLLIFFKDGQEKGRVTGAVPRRDIEAAIQQYLS
;
A
#
# COMPACT_ATOMS: atom_id res chain seq x y z
N MET A 1 -8.67 19.25 11.86
CA MET A 1 -7.82 18.32 12.55
C MET A 1 -7.98 16.95 12.01
N ASP A 2 -6.91 16.44 11.53
CA ASP A 2 -6.98 15.25 10.73
C ASP A 2 -6.71 14.02 11.58
N SER A 3 -7.69 13.12 11.65
CA SER A 3 -7.44 11.79 12.20
C SER A 3 -7.03 10.88 11.06
N GLU A 4 -6.07 10.04 11.33
CA GLU A 4 -5.64 9.01 10.40
C GLU A 4 -6.42 7.73 10.68
N VAL A 5 -6.72 7.00 9.61
CA VAL A 5 -7.30 5.67 9.74
C VAL A 5 -6.16 4.67 9.78
N ALA A 6 -6.00 4.00 10.91
CA ALA A 6 -5.00 2.96 11.09
C ALA A 6 -5.68 1.61 11.23
N ARG A 7 -5.24 0.62 10.48
CA ARG A 7 -5.75 -0.74 10.61
C ARG A 7 -4.94 -1.49 11.64
N CYS A 8 -5.64 -2.22 12.48
CA CYS A 8 -5.01 -3.04 13.51
C CYS A 8 -4.30 -4.23 12.87
N PRO A 9 -3.00 -4.42 13.12
CA PRO A 9 -2.28 -5.56 12.56
C PRO A 9 -2.72 -6.90 13.15
N SER A 10 -3.42 -6.88 14.28
CA SER A 10 -3.87 -8.12 14.92
C SER A 10 -5.24 -8.57 14.44
N CYS A 11 -6.20 -7.65 14.25
CA CYS A 11 -7.58 -8.02 13.90
C CYS A 11 -8.08 -7.39 12.61
N GLY A 12 -7.32 -6.49 11.98
CA GLY A 12 -7.69 -5.85 10.72
C GLY A 12 -8.71 -4.72 10.84
N GLN A 13 -9.14 -4.38 12.05
CA GLN A 13 -10.12 -3.32 12.26
C GLN A 13 -9.55 -1.95 11.90
N ALA A 14 -10.30 -1.19 11.10
CA ALA A 14 -9.95 0.19 10.81
C ALA A 14 -10.28 1.05 12.02
N ASN A 15 -9.36 1.91 12.42
CA ASN A 15 -9.50 2.80 13.57
C ASN A 15 -9.19 4.23 13.16
N ASN A 16 -10.00 5.17 13.64
CA ASN A 16 -9.68 6.58 13.51
C ASN A 16 -8.72 6.93 14.63
N VAL A 17 -7.52 7.34 14.27
CA VAL A 17 -6.48 7.68 15.22
C VAL A 17 -6.27 9.19 15.19
N PRO A 18 -6.55 9.89 16.31
CA PRO A 18 -6.29 11.33 16.35
C PRO A 18 -4.78 11.60 16.36
N PRO A 19 -4.36 12.83 16.02
CA PRO A 19 -2.95 13.19 16.12
C PRO A 19 -2.45 12.93 17.53
N LEU A 20 -1.36 12.18 17.65
CA LEU A 20 -0.79 11.81 18.92
C LEU A 20 0.48 12.61 19.19
N GLU A 21 0.66 12.99 20.45
CA GLU A 21 1.91 13.57 20.90
C GLU A 21 3.01 12.51 20.87
N SER A 22 4.25 12.97 20.79
CA SER A 22 5.40 12.10 20.79
C SER A 22 5.41 11.18 22.02
N GLY A 23 5.60 9.90 21.80
CA GLY A 23 5.64 8.90 22.85
C GLY A 23 4.31 8.29 23.22
N LYS A 24 3.20 8.78 22.69
CA LYS A 24 1.89 8.19 22.94
C LYS A 24 1.55 7.16 21.87
N LYS A 25 0.80 6.15 22.29
CA LYS A 25 0.35 5.09 21.37
C LYS A 25 -1.17 5.02 21.37
N ALA A 26 -1.74 4.81 20.20
CA ALA A 26 -3.16 4.53 20.05
C ALA A 26 -3.40 3.03 20.19
N LYS A 27 -4.61 2.67 20.61
CA LYS A 27 -5.03 1.27 20.71
C LYS A 27 -6.22 1.00 19.83
N CYS A 28 -6.28 -0.24 19.32
CA CYS A 28 -7.41 -0.69 18.53
C CYS A 28 -8.68 -0.73 19.41
N GLY A 29 -9.75 -0.11 18.96
CA GLY A 29 -11.01 -0.09 19.66
C GLY A 29 -11.69 -1.46 19.72
N LYS A 30 -11.29 -2.41 18.87
CA LYS A 30 -11.89 -3.73 18.83
C LYS A 30 -11.15 -4.75 19.68
N CYS A 31 -9.82 -4.83 19.55
CA CYS A 31 -9.02 -5.85 20.23
C CYS A 31 -8.04 -5.32 21.26
N GLY A 32 -7.86 -3.99 21.35
CA GLY A 32 -6.98 -3.37 22.33
C GLY A 32 -5.49 -3.42 21.99
N SER A 33 -5.12 -3.95 20.83
CA SER A 33 -3.71 -3.98 20.40
C SER A 33 -3.19 -2.58 20.14
N ASP A 34 -1.89 -2.38 20.34
CA ASP A 34 -1.27 -1.10 20.06
C ASP A 34 -1.27 -0.79 18.58
N LEU A 35 -1.62 0.44 18.24
CA LEU A 35 -1.55 0.96 16.86
C LEU A 35 -0.37 1.91 16.78
N ALA A 36 0.49 1.70 15.79
CA ALA A 36 1.63 2.59 15.57
C ALA A 36 1.15 3.82 14.80
N ALA A 37 1.04 4.95 15.48
CA ALA A 37 0.59 6.21 14.89
C ALA A 37 1.58 6.69 13.82
N GLY A 38 1.10 7.01 12.63
CA GLY A 38 1.92 7.49 11.53
C GLY A 38 2.92 6.50 11.01
N ALA A 39 2.94 5.29 11.57
CA ALA A 39 3.83 4.24 11.12
C ALA A 39 3.12 3.34 10.13
N HIS A 40 3.91 2.62 9.42
CA HIS A 40 3.51 1.53 8.58
C HIS A 40 2.81 0.47 9.45
N ASP A 41 1.50 0.39 9.35
CA ASP A 41 0.69 -0.47 10.21
C ASP A 41 0.60 -1.92 9.73
N GLY A 42 1.41 -2.29 8.74
CA GLY A 42 1.40 -3.63 8.16
C GLY A 42 0.35 -3.85 7.10
N TYR A 43 -0.32 -2.79 6.65
CA TYR A 43 -1.31 -2.87 5.58
C TYR A 43 -0.97 -1.91 4.45
N PRO A 44 -1.34 -2.24 3.20
CA PRO A 44 -1.13 -1.31 2.09
C PRO A 44 -1.90 -0.01 2.30
N VAL A 45 -1.23 1.10 2.02
CA VAL A 45 -1.83 2.43 2.11
C VAL A 45 -2.67 2.68 0.87
N GLU A 46 -3.90 3.17 1.03
CA GLU A 46 -4.70 3.57 -0.12
C GLU A 46 -4.27 4.95 -0.60
N LEU A 47 -3.95 5.05 -1.89
CA LEU A 47 -3.56 6.29 -2.53
C LEU A 47 -4.67 6.79 -3.45
N SER A 48 -4.65 8.08 -3.73
CA SER A 48 -5.58 8.74 -4.62
C SER A 48 -4.84 9.63 -5.60
N ASP A 49 -5.56 10.16 -6.61
CA ASP A 49 -4.99 11.12 -7.55
C ASP A 49 -4.40 12.32 -6.82
N ALA A 50 -5.03 12.74 -5.70
CA ALA A 50 -4.61 13.92 -4.96
C ALA A 50 -3.30 13.75 -4.21
N ASP A 51 -3.02 12.55 -3.69
CA ASP A 51 -1.88 12.33 -2.80
C ASP A 51 -0.80 11.41 -3.36
N PHE A 52 -1.00 10.87 -4.56
CA PHE A 52 -0.11 9.85 -5.11
C PHE A 52 1.33 10.34 -5.22
N ALA A 53 1.55 11.45 -5.89
CA ALA A 53 2.89 11.95 -6.15
C ALA A 53 3.64 12.28 -4.86
N THR A 54 2.96 12.86 -3.90
CA THR A 54 3.55 13.20 -2.60
C THR A 54 3.91 11.95 -1.83
N SER A 55 2.99 10.97 -1.82
CA SER A 55 3.18 9.75 -1.03
C SER A 55 4.37 8.92 -1.51
N ILE A 56 4.53 8.75 -2.82
CA ILE A 56 5.63 7.93 -3.36
C ILE A 56 6.95 8.69 -3.51
N GLY A 57 6.96 9.98 -3.19
CA GLY A 57 8.10 10.86 -3.47
C GLY A 57 9.37 10.51 -2.74
N GLN A 58 9.31 9.73 -1.67
CA GLN A 58 10.47 9.32 -0.90
C GLN A 58 10.39 7.85 -0.53
N GLY A 59 11.53 7.17 -0.63
CA GLY A 59 11.64 5.78 -0.22
C GLY A 59 11.20 4.81 -1.29
N LYS A 60 11.06 3.56 -0.88
CA LYS A 60 10.73 2.45 -1.77
C LYS A 60 9.24 2.11 -1.65
N TYR A 61 8.53 2.09 -2.77
CA TYR A 61 7.11 1.80 -2.82
C TYR A 61 6.78 0.74 -3.86
N VAL A 62 5.86 -0.14 -3.50
CA VAL A 62 5.19 -1.04 -4.44
C VAL A 62 3.73 -0.63 -4.46
N VAL A 63 3.23 -0.19 -5.61
CA VAL A 63 1.84 0.26 -5.75
C VAL A 63 1.05 -0.75 -6.55
N ASP A 64 -0.03 -1.25 -5.97
CA ASP A 64 -0.96 -2.20 -6.59
C ASP A 64 -2.11 -1.41 -7.22
N PHE A 65 -2.13 -1.37 -8.54
CA PHE A 65 -3.23 -0.78 -9.30
C PHE A 65 -4.31 -1.84 -9.48
N TRP A 66 -5.48 -1.59 -8.94
CA TRP A 66 -6.54 -2.59 -8.84
C TRP A 66 -7.92 -2.00 -9.09
N ALA A 67 -8.92 -2.88 -9.23
CA ALA A 67 -10.32 -2.49 -9.31
C ALA A 67 -11.19 -3.52 -8.57
N ALA A 68 -12.34 -3.08 -8.09
CA ALA A 68 -13.22 -3.94 -7.30
C ALA A 68 -13.80 -5.11 -8.12
N TRP A 69 -13.96 -4.93 -9.44
CA TRP A 69 -14.50 -5.95 -10.34
C TRP A 69 -13.44 -6.98 -10.79
N CYS A 70 -12.20 -6.75 -10.47
CA CYS A 70 -11.08 -7.55 -10.97
C CYS A 70 -10.83 -8.77 -10.07
N GLY A 71 -11.14 -9.97 -10.58
CA GLY A 71 -10.90 -11.22 -9.85
C GLY A 71 -9.45 -11.47 -9.50
N PRO A 72 -8.50 -11.39 -10.48
CA PRO A 72 -7.08 -11.55 -10.17
C PRO A 72 -6.54 -10.53 -9.17
N CYS A 73 -7.08 -9.31 -9.14
CA CYS A 73 -6.70 -8.32 -8.14
C CYS A 73 -7.02 -8.80 -6.73
N ARG A 74 -8.18 -9.45 -6.56
CA ARG A 74 -8.57 -10.01 -5.26
C ARG A 74 -7.71 -11.20 -4.87
N MET A 75 -7.21 -11.94 -5.84
CA MET A 75 -6.32 -13.07 -5.57
C MET A 75 -4.97 -12.62 -5.04
N ILE A 76 -4.44 -11.51 -5.55
CA ILE A 76 -3.14 -11.01 -5.12
C ILE A 76 -3.21 -10.18 -3.83
N ALA A 77 -4.39 -9.65 -3.48
CA ALA A 77 -4.53 -8.77 -2.32
C ALA A 77 -4.01 -9.38 -1.02
N PRO A 78 -4.33 -10.64 -0.66
CA PRO A 78 -3.77 -11.24 0.56
C PRO A 78 -2.25 -11.34 0.55
N VAL A 79 -1.66 -11.58 -0.62
CA VAL A 79 -0.20 -11.66 -0.78
C VAL A 79 0.43 -10.30 -0.51
N ILE A 80 -0.17 -9.25 -1.06
CA ILE A 80 0.32 -7.88 -0.85
C ILE A 80 0.19 -7.50 0.62
N GLU A 81 -0.91 -7.83 1.27
CA GLU A 81 -1.10 -7.56 2.69
C GLU A 81 -0.09 -8.30 3.55
N GLN A 82 0.19 -9.55 3.23
CA GLN A 82 1.17 -10.35 3.95
C GLN A 82 2.58 -9.75 3.79
N LEU A 83 2.96 -9.38 2.58
CA LEU A 83 4.24 -8.74 2.32
C LEU A 83 4.37 -7.40 3.05
N ALA A 84 3.28 -6.63 3.08
CA ALA A 84 3.27 -5.35 3.78
C ALA A 84 3.55 -5.51 5.28
N ARG A 85 3.07 -6.60 5.88
CA ARG A 85 3.34 -6.88 7.30
C ARG A 85 4.75 -7.39 7.55
N GLU A 86 5.28 -8.18 6.62
CA GLU A 86 6.57 -8.83 6.81
C GLU A 86 7.76 -7.99 6.36
N ARG A 87 7.57 -7.10 5.38
CA ARG A 87 8.65 -6.28 4.82
C ARG A 87 8.50 -4.83 5.25
N GLN A 88 9.41 -4.39 6.11
CA GLN A 88 9.44 -3.01 6.61
C GLN A 88 10.35 -2.10 5.79
N ASP A 89 11.15 -2.68 4.90
CA ASP A 89 12.08 -1.96 4.03
C ASP A 89 11.40 -1.32 2.83
N VAL A 90 10.18 -1.77 2.51
CA VAL A 90 9.40 -1.30 1.36
C VAL A 90 7.98 -1.00 1.83
N ARG A 91 7.42 0.08 1.35
CA ARG A 91 6.02 0.41 1.62
C ARG A 91 5.15 -0.10 0.50
N PHE A 92 4.03 -0.70 0.87
CA PHE A 92 3.04 -1.19 -0.08
C PHE A 92 1.85 -0.24 -0.09
N ALA A 93 1.36 0.05 -1.29
CA ALA A 93 0.23 0.95 -1.47
C ALA A 93 -0.73 0.36 -2.51
N LYS A 94 -1.96 0.84 -2.49
CA LYS A 94 -3.02 0.42 -3.43
C LYS A 94 -3.63 1.65 -4.06
N LEU A 95 -3.97 1.55 -5.33
CA LEU A 95 -4.68 2.63 -6.02
C LEU A 95 -5.81 2.02 -6.85
N ASN A 96 -7.05 2.40 -6.54
CA ASN A 96 -8.22 1.97 -7.29
C ASN A 96 -8.29 2.75 -8.60
N VAL A 97 -8.14 2.05 -9.73
CA VAL A 97 -8.06 2.72 -11.04
C VAL A 97 -9.38 3.34 -11.48
N ASP A 98 -10.50 2.82 -11.00
CA ASP A 98 -11.82 3.37 -11.35
C ASP A 98 -12.10 4.70 -10.64
N GLN A 99 -11.56 4.84 -9.45
CA GLN A 99 -11.73 6.04 -8.62
C GLN A 99 -10.61 7.05 -8.82
N ASN A 100 -9.51 6.66 -9.47
CA ASN A 100 -8.32 7.48 -9.62
C ASN A 100 -7.79 7.38 -11.05
N ARG A 101 -8.62 7.82 -11.98
CA ARG A 101 -8.35 7.66 -13.42
C ARG A 101 -7.16 8.49 -13.90
N ALA A 102 -6.90 9.62 -13.28
CA ALA A 102 -5.80 10.48 -13.69
C ALA A 102 -4.45 9.79 -13.49
N THR A 103 -4.24 9.18 -12.33
CA THR A 103 -3.01 8.44 -12.05
C THR A 103 -2.89 7.21 -12.93
N ALA A 104 -3.99 6.48 -13.12
CA ALA A 104 -3.98 5.30 -14.00
C ALA A 104 -3.60 5.69 -15.43
N ALA A 105 -4.11 6.80 -15.92
CA ALA A 105 -3.78 7.30 -17.26
C ALA A 105 -2.32 7.77 -17.35
N GLN A 106 -1.83 8.41 -16.30
CA GLN A 106 -0.44 8.89 -16.23
C GLN A 106 0.56 7.75 -16.41
N PHE A 107 0.28 6.59 -15.81
CA PHE A 107 1.16 5.42 -15.92
C PHE A 107 0.73 4.44 -17.00
N ARG A 108 -0.27 4.80 -17.82
CA ARG A 108 -0.75 4.01 -18.93
C ARG A 108 -1.13 2.59 -18.50
N VAL A 109 -1.91 2.51 -17.43
CA VAL A 109 -2.36 1.23 -16.89
C VAL A 109 -3.38 0.62 -17.84
N GLN A 110 -3.04 -0.51 -18.46
CA GLN A 110 -3.90 -1.21 -19.41
C GLN A 110 -4.40 -2.53 -18.87
N GLY A 111 -3.60 -3.20 -18.04
CA GLY A 111 -3.96 -4.48 -17.43
C GLY A 111 -3.80 -4.41 -15.93
N ILE A 112 -4.71 -5.05 -15.21
CA ILE A 112 -4.66 -5.13 -13.75
C ILE A 112 -4.83 -6.57 -13.28
N PRO A 113 -4.26 -6.95 -12.11
CA PRO A 113 -3.46 -6.09 -11.23
C PRO A 113 -2.14 -5.69 -11.89
N LEU A 114 -1.70 -4.49 -11.58
CA LEU A 114 -0.40 -4.00 -12.04
C LEU A 114 0.37 -3.51 -10.82
N LEU A 115 1.54 -4.06 -10.61
CA LEU A 115 2.44 -3.60 -9.56
C LEU A 115 3.51 -2.72 -10.18
N ILE A 116 3.58 -1.47 -9.74
CA ILE A 116 4.64 -0.56 -10.16
C ILE A 116 5.56 -0.31 -8.97
N PHE A 117 6.86 -0.40 -9.22
CA PHE A 117 7.89 -0.28 -8.21
C PHE A 117 8.54 1.10 -8.32
N PHE A 118 8.43 1.88 -7.24
CA PHE A 118 8.94 3.25 -7.21
C PHE A 118 10.07 3.39 -6.19
N LYS A 119 11.05 4.21 -6.54
CA LYS A 119 12.10 4.61 -5.61
C LYS A 119 12.28 6.12 -5.72
N ASP A 120 12.03 6.81 -4.60
CA ASP A 120 12.12 8.27 -4.52
C ASP A 120 11.32 8.97 -5.64
N GLY A 121 10.11 8.47 -5.88
CA GLY A 121 9.19 9.03 -6.85
C GLY A 121 9.37 8.57 -8.28
N GLN A 122 10.39 7.77 -8.56
CA GLN A 122 10.69 7.30 -9.93
C GLN A 122 10.27 5.85 -10.12
N GLU A 123 9.61 5.57 -11.23
CA GLU A 123 9.27 4.20 -11.59
C GLU A 123 10.54 3.44 -11.96
N LYS A 124 10.78 2.31 -11.29
CA LYS A 124 11.94 1.46 -11.55
C LYS A 124 11.59 0.20 -12.32
N GLY A 125 10.35 -0.23 -12.26
CA GLY A 125 9.88 -1.41 -12.97
C GLY A 125 8.42 -1.66 -12.70
N ARG A 126 7.85 -2.64 -13.40
CA ARG A 126 6.45 -3.04 -13.19
C ARG A 126 6.26 -4.51 -13.49
N VAL A 127 5.25 -5.10 -12.84
CA VAL A 127 4.85 -6.49 -13.04
C VAL A 127 3.33 -6.52 -13.23
N THR A 128 2.87 -7.13 -14.31
CA THR A 128 1.45 -7.24 -14.62
C THR A 128 0.93 -8.63 -14.29
N GLY A 129 -0.25 -8.70 -13.70
CA GLY A 129 -0.94 -9.95 -13.41
C GLY A 129 -0.77 -10.42 -11.96
N ALA A 130 -1.58 -11.42 -11.58
CA ALA A 130 -1.55 -11.99 -10.24
C ALA A 130 -0.43 -13.01 -10.14
N VAL A 131 0.79 -12.52 -10.00
CA VAL A 131 1.98 -13.38 -9.91
C VAL A 131 2.16 -13.93 -8.50
N PRO A 132 2.90 -15.04 -8.33
CA PRO A 132 3.19 -15.58 -7.01
C PRO A 132 4.04 -14.63 -6.17
N ARG A 133 3.95 -14.79 -4.84
CA ARG A 133 4.72 -13.99 -3.90
C ARG A 133 6.21 -13.94 -4.24
N ARG A 134 6.80 -15.09 -4.60
CA ARG A 134 8.23 -15.16 -4.93
C ARG A 134 8.61 -14.23 -6.08
N ASP A 135 7.71 -14.06 -7.05
CA ASP A 135 7.96 -13.18 -8.19
C ASP A 135 7.92 -11.71 -7.76
N ILE A 136 7.04 -11.37 -6.83
CA ILE A 136 6.98 -10.02 -6.26
C ILE A 136 8.26 -9.73 -5.48
N GLU A 137 8.71 -10.68 -4.66
CA GLU A 137 9.95 -10.52 -3.91
C GLU A 137 11.16 -10.40 -4.82
N ALA A 138 11.20 -11.18 -5.90
CA ALA A 138 12.27 -11.08 -6.89
C ALA A 138 12.26 -9.71 -7.58
N ALA A 139 11.09 -9.17 -7.88
CA ALA A 139 10.95 -7.85 -8.49
C ALA A 139 11.40 -6.75 -7.53
N ILE A 140 11.07 -6.87 -6.25
CA ILE A 140 11.55 -5.93 -5.23
C ILE A 140 13.09 -5.92 -5.20
N GLN A 141 13.68 -7.09 -5.20
CA GLN A 141 15.14 -7.24 -5.21
C GLN A 141 15.73 -6.62 -6.48
N GLN A 142 15.12 -6.84 -7.61
CA GLN A 142 15.61 -6.36 -8.90
C GLN A 142 15.48 -4.85 -9.05
N TYR A 143 14.34 -4.28 -8.65
CA TYR A 143 14.02 -2.88 -8.95
C TYR A 143 14.30 -1.94 -7.77
N LEU A 144 14.23 -2.43 -6.55
CA LEU A 144 14.30 -1.59 -5.35
C LEU A 144 15.48 -1.89 -4.42
N SER A 145 16.39 -2.72 -4.86
CA SER A 145 17.59 -2.99 -4.06
C SER A 145 18.60 -1.85 -4.10
#